data_e5f72f4ea275639dd346bbb535ce61ea
#
_entry.id   e5f72f4ea275639dd346bbb535ce61ea
#
_cell.length_a   1.000
_cell.length_b   1.000
_cell.length_c   1.000
_cell.angle_alpha   90.00
_cell.angle_beta   90.00
_cell.angle_gamma   90.00
#
_symmetry.space_group_name_H-M   'P 1'
#
loop_
_entity.id
_entity.type
_entity.pdbx_description
1 polymer ?
#
loop_
_entity_poly.entity_id
_entity_poly.type
_entity_poly.pdbx_seq_one_letter_code
_entity_poly.pdbx_strand_id
1 'polypeptide(L)'
;MALLMFMSCVVAADKEYDPNVDYMDLMITAAIKGNQADLEEAARLRNLKIAGENMDYEPVSSQELIDTFEERVGFSLSADYMSQMYNAYFSGDYNAGCEAARKRNIKISYLGLDYMKYSYDEFILLSKVICSEAGSSWLPIDWKMAVGEVVLNRVAHPAFPNTIYNVVFQPGQYASANYYARLSPSAACVDAVVNLMNGQRIFNNTNVVFQANFRQGHGVARSFYDRYLGYTYFCYY
;
A
#
# COMPACT_ATOMS: atom_id res chain seq x y z
N MET A 1 73.64 -25.83 8.35
CA MET A 1 72.97 -24.70 7.75
C MET A 1 71.47 -25.04 7.72
N ALA A 2 70.69 -24.63 8.72
CA ALA A 2 69.31 -24.94 8.90
C ALA A 2 68.48 -23.75 8.37
N LEU A 3 67.67 -24.01 7.32
CA LEU A 3 66.79 -23.02 6.70
C LEU A 3 65.52 -22.92 7.54
N LEU A 4 65.42 -21.86 8.34
CA LEU A 4 64.16 -21.51 9.04
C LEU A 4 63.14 -21.02 7.99
N MET A 5 62.14 -21.85 7.66
CA MET A 5 60.90 -21.39 6.98
C MET A 5 60.06 -20.58 7.99
N PHE A 6 60.03 -19.29 7.82
CA PHE A 6 58.98 -18.46 8.41
C PHE A 6 57.64 -18.74 7.71
N MET A 7 56.82 -19.59 8.31
CA MET A 7 55.37 -19.60 8.02
C MET A 7 54.79 -18.31 8.59
N SER A 8 54.56 -17.30 7.74
CA SER A 8 53.69 -16.18 8.08
C SER A 8 52.28 -16.73 8.17
N CYS A 9 51.79 -16.95 9.38
CA CYS A 9 50.35 -17.06 9.64
C CYS A 9 49.74 -15.71 9.31
N VAL A 10 49.19 -15.58 8.12
CA VAL A 10 48.25 -14.48 7.83
C VAL A 10 47.01 -14.78 8.65
N VAL A 11 46.92 -14.17 9.83
CA VAL A 11 45.66 -14.08 10.56
C VAL A 11 44.72 -13.31 9.64
N ALA A 12 43.73 -13.99 9.08
CA ALA A 12 42.63 -13.32 8.36
C ALA A 12 42.04 -12.33 9.37
N ALA A 13 42.25 -11.04 9.16
CA ALA A 13 41.60 -10.02 9.94
C ALA A 13 40.08 -10.27 9.78
N ASP A 14 39.38 -10.37 10.90
CA ASP A 14 37.92 -10.46 10.88
C ASP A 14 37.40 -9.30 10.02
N LYS A 15 36.77 -9.62 8.90
CA LYS A 15 36.21 -8.62 8.01
C LYS A 15 35.09 -7.91 8.78
N GLU A 16 35.12 -6.58 8.78
CA GLU A 16 34.09 -5.76 9.43
C GLU A 16 32.70 -5.89 8.72
N TYR A 17 32.65 -6.59 7.60
CA TYR A 17 31.43 -6.88 6.82
C TYR A 17 31.29 -8.38 6.56
N ASP A 18 30.04 -8.85 6.36
CA ASP A 18 29.77 -10.22 5.92
C ASP A 18 29.73 -10.27 4.38
N PRO A 19 30.61 -11.06 3.73
CA PRO A 19 30.63 -11.17 2.27
C PRO A 19 29.36 -11.77 1.67
N ASN A 20 28.55 -12.50 2.44
CA ASN A 20 27.33 -13.16 1.97
C ASN A 20 26.07 -12.27 2.09
N VAL A 21 26.18 -11.10 2.74
CA VAL A 21 25.05 -10.20 2.93
C VAL A 21 24.88 -9.30 1.71
N ASP A 22 23.64 -9.18 1.24
CA ASP A 22 23.23 -8.16 0.29
C ASP A 22 22.88 -6.85 1.03
N TYR A 23 23.88 -5.97 1.13
CA TYR A 23 23.71 -4.69 1.80
C TYR A 23 22.78 -3.72 1.06
N MET A 24 22.56 -3.90 -0.26
CA MET A 24 21.59 -3.11 -0.99
C MET A 24 20.17 -3.46 -0.54
N ASP A 25 19.86 -4.73 -0.32
CA ASP A 25 18.57 -5.18 0.20
C ASP A 25 18.30 -4.64 1.61
N LEU A 26 19.34 -4.63 2.47
CA LEU A 26 19.27 -4.02 3.81
C LEU A 26 19.00 -2.50 3.73
N MET A 27 19.66 -1.78 2.80
CA MET A 27 19.43 -0.35 2.58
C MET A 27 17.99 -0.07 2.14
N ILE A 28 17.48 -0.84 1.19
CA ILE A 28 16.09 -0.73 0.71
C ILE A 28 15.12 -0.98 1.87
N THR A 29 15.35 -2.02 2.66
CA THR A 29 14.52 -2.35 3.82
C THR A 29 14.53 -1.23 4.87
N ALA A 30 15.70 -0.65 5.17
CA ALA A 30 15.83 0.46 6.10
C ALA A 30 15.12 1.72 5.61
N ALA A 31 15.26 2.05 4.33
CA ALA A 31 14.60 3.20 3.72
C ALA A 31 13.05 3.07 3.74
N ILE A 32 12.52 1.87 3.47
CA ILE A 32 11.07 1.60 3.56
C ILE A 32 10.56 1.81 5.00
N LYS A 33 11.34 1.41 6.01
CA LYS A 33 11.00 1.56 7.42
C LYS A 33 11.24 2.97 7.97
N GLY A 34 11.87 3.85 7.19
CA GLY A 34 12.28 5.19 7.63
C GLY A 34 13.38 5.15 8.71
N ASN A 35 14.16 4.07 8.77
CA ASN A 35 15.23 3.92 9.72
C ASN A 35 16.56 4.43 9.14
N GLN A 36 16.87 5.70 9.39
CA GLN A 36 18.04 6.35 8.86
C GLN A 36 19.34 5.74 9.38
N ALA A 37 19.41 5.30 10.64
CA ALA A 37 20.60 4.70 11.22
C ALA A 37 20.97 3.37 10.55
N ASP A 38 19.98 2.48 10.34
CA ASP A 38 20.19 1.21 9.65
C ASP A 38 20.56 1.43 8.17
N LEU A 39 20.01 2.48 7.53
CA LEU A 39 20.33 2.85 6.16
C LEU A 39 21.79 3.27 6.02
N GLU A 40 22.27 4.14 6.90
CA GLU A 40 23.67 4.62 6.91
C GLU A 40 24.65 3.47 7.22
N GLU A 41 24.33 2.61 8.18
CA GLU A 41 25.16 1.46 8.53
C GLU A 41 25.22 0.44 7.39
N ALA A 42 24.11 0.12 6.75
CA ALA A 42 24.10 -0.76 5.58
C ALA A 42 24.91 -0.20 4.41
N ALA A 43 24.85 1.12 4.17
CA ALA A 43 25.67 1.80 3.15
C ALA A 43 27.17 1.73 3.48
N ARG A 44 27.54 1.96 4.75
CA ARG A 44 28.92 1.84 5.25
C ARG A 44 29.47 0.42 5.02
N LEU A 45 28.71 -0.59 5.42
CA LEU A 45 29.13 -2.00 5.29
C LEU A 45 29.21 -2.43 3.81
N ARG A 46 28.31 -1.93 2.95
CA ARG A 46 28.39 -2.12 1.49
C ARG A 46 29.69 -1.56 0.93
N ASN A 47 30.05 -0.34 1.29
CA ASN A 47 31.27 0.31 0.80
C ASN A 47 32.51 -0.42 1.29
N LEU A 48 32.54 -0.91 2.53
CA LEU A 48 33.62 -1.76 3.04
C LEU A 48 33.73 -3.08 2.27
N LYS A 49 32.61 -3.72 1.94
CA LYS A 49 32.59 -4.94 1.12
C LYS A 49 33.15 -4.67 -0.27
N ILE A 50 32.74 -3.59 -0.94
CA ILE A 50 33.23 -3.17 -2.26
C ILE A 50 34.76 -3.01 -2.21
N ALA A 51 35.29 -2.23 -1.24
CA ALA A 51 36.70 -1.99 -1.09
C ALA A 51 37.48 -3.27 -0.74
N GLY A 52 36.94 -4.11 0.15
CA GLY A 52 37.61 -5.33 0.63
C GLY A 52 37.64 -6.47 -0.39
N GLU A 53 36.71 -6.48 -1.35
CA GLU A 53 36.60 -7.50 -2.39
C GLU A 53 37.07 -7.01 -3.78
N ASN A 54 37.63 -5.79 -3.84
CA ASN A 54 38.06 -5.14 -5.09
C ASN A 54 36.97 -5.15 -6.18
N MET A 55 35.72 -4.91 -5.78
CA MET A 55 34.59 -4.84 -6.71
C MET A 55 34.71 -3.55 -7.54
N ASP A 56 34.35 -3.63 -8.81
CA ASP A 56 34.38 -2.49 -9.73
C ASP A 56 33.16 -1.57 -9.54
N TYR A 57 33.02 -1.02 -8.31
CA TYR A 57 31.98 -0.09 -7.92
C TYR A 57 32.57 1.03 -7.07
N GLU A 58 32.21 2.28 -7.37
CA GLU A 58 32.61 3.40 -6.53
C GLU A 58 31.83 3.40 -5.21
N PRO A 59 32.50 3.65 -4.07
CA PRO A 59 31.83 3.90 -2.80
C PRO A 59 31.01 5.19 -2.88
N VAL A 60 29.75 5.12 -2.46
CA VAL A 60 28.81 6.24 -2.47
C VAL A 60 28.13 6.38 -1.11
N SER A 61 27.56 7.55 -0.84
CA SER A 61 26.76 7.77 0.36
C SER A 61 25.44 7.00 0.29
N SER A 62 24.81 6.79 1.45
CA SER A 62 23.48 6.17 1.53
C SER A 62 22.44 6.94 0.72
N GLN A 63 22.49 8.27 0.75
CA GLN A 63 21.57 9.11 0.03
C GLN A 63 21.73 8.98 -1.50
N GLU A 64 22.95 9.06 -2.03
CA GLU A 64 23.24 8.88 -3.46
C GLU A 64 22.79 7.51 -3.98
N LEU A 65 22.97 6.44 -3.17
CA LEU A 65 22.49 5.11 -3.55
C LEU A 65 20.98 5.06 -3.64
N ILE A 66 20.28 5.64 -2.66
CA ILE A 66 18.81 5.69 -2.67
C ILE A 66 18.29 6.54 -3.81
N ASP A 67 18.84 7.73 -4.04
CA ASP A 67 18.44 8.64 -5.11
C ASP A 67 18.59 7.97 -6.49
N THR A 68 19.75 7.34 -6.74
CA THR A 68 20.01 6.60 -7.99
C THR A 68 19.06 5.41 -8.15
N PHE A 69 18.76 4.70 -7.06
CA PHE A 69 17.81 3.60 -7.07
C PHE A 69 16.39 4.12 -7.38
N GLU A 70 15.92 5.15 -6.67
CA GLU A 70 14.59 5.74 -6.84
C GLU A 70 14.37 6.30 -8.26
N GLU A 71 15.40 6.94 -8.83
CA GLU A 71 15.37 7.39 -10.22
C GLU A 71 15.18 6.22 -11.19
N ARG A 72 15.94 5.15 -11.01
CA ARG A 72 15.88 3.96 -11.87
C ARG A 72 14.54 3.22 -11.78
N VAL A 73 13.96 3.09 -10.59
CA VAL A 73 12.70 2.34 -10.40
C VAL A 73 11.46 3.21 -10.60
N GLY A 74 11.60 4.53 -10.59
CA GLY A 74 10.54 5.49 -10.85
C GLY A 74 9.56 5.70 -9.68
N PHE A 75 9.98 5.39 -8.45
CA PHE A 75 9.21 5.68 -7.24
C PHE A 75 10.15 5.92 -6.05
N SER A 76 9.69 6.63 -5.01
CA SER A 76 10.43 6.80 -3.76
C SER A 76 10.09 5.72 -2.74
N LEU A 77 11.13 5.18 -2.08
CA LEU A 77 11.00 4.16 -1.05
C LEU A 77 10.28 4.70 0.19
N SER A 78 10.58 5.94 0.58
CA SER A 78 10.02 6.59 1.77
C SER A 78 8.67 7.27 1.54
N ALA A 79 8.26 7.50 0.28
CA ALA A 79 7.05 8.26 -0.01
C ALA A 79 5.77 7.56 0.42
N ASP A 80 4.90 8.32 1.09
CA ASP A 80 3.51 7.94 1.35
C ASP A 80 2.62 8.41 0.19
N TYR A 81 2.44 7.53 -0.79
CA TYR A 81 1.62 7.79 -1.95
C TYR A 81 0.12 7.87 -1.64
N MET A 82 -0.35 7.25 -0.55
CA MET A 82 -1.74 7.38 -0.14
C MET A 82 -2.05 8.78 0.36
N SER A 83 -1.16 9.37 1.18
CA SER A 83 -1.27 10.77 1.59
C SER A 83 -1.17 11.73 0.39
N GLN A 84 -0.35 11.42 -0.62
CA GLN A 84 -0.27 12.22 -1.84
C GLN A 84 -1.58 12.16 -2.64
N MET A 85 -2.19 10.98 -2.80
CA MET A 85 -3.52 10.83 -3.45
C MET A 85 -4.61 11.58 -2.68
N TYR A 86 -4.61 11.49 -1.35
CA TYR A 86 -5.52 12.22 -0.48
C TYR A 86 -5.41 13.74 -0.67
N ASN A 87 -4.18 14.28 -0.60
CA ASN A 87 -3.93 15.70 -0.76
C ASN A 87 -4.29 16.19 -2.18
N ALA A 88 -4.00 15.39 -3.21
CA ALA A 88 -4.37 15.67 -4.58
C ALA A 88 -5.91 15.77 -4.77
N TYR A 89 -6.66 14.90 -4.06
CA TYR A 89 -8.11 14.96 -4.09
C TYR A 89 -8.64 16.30 -3.54
N PHE A 90 -8.17 16.75 -2.39
CA PHE A 90 -8.65 17.98 -1.76
C PHE A 90 -8.11 19.26 -2.40
N SER A 91 -6.95 19.21 -3.06
CA SER A 91 -6.42 20.34 -3.86
C SER A 91 -7.03 20.43 -5.27
N GLY A 92 -7.70 19.37 -5.72
CA GLY A 92 -8.22 19.26 -7.08
C GLY A 92 -7.14 18.98 -8.15
N ASP A 93 -5.94 18.58 -7.72
CA ASP A 93 -4.85 18.23 -8.65
C ASP A 93 -4.97 16.77 -9.10
N TYR A 94 -5.76 16.57 -10.14
CA TYR A 94 -6.01 15.24 -10.71
C TYR A 94 -4.72 14.59 -11.23
N ASN A 95 -3.82 15.36 -11.85
CA ASN A 95 -2.58 14.82 -12.39
C ASN A 95 -1.63 14.32 -11.30
N ALA A 96 -1.48 15.09 -10.21
CA ALA A 96 -0.71 14.65 -9.05
C ALA A 96 -1.30 13.37 -8.43
N GLY A 97 -2.63 13.26 -8.36
CA GLY A 97 -3.30 12.06 -7.89
C GLY A 97 -3.02 10.82 -8.76
N CYS A 98 -3.11 10.98 -10.08
CA CYS A 98 -2.78 9.91 -11.04
C CYS A 98 -1.32 9.45 -10.92
N GLU A 99 -0.39 10.41 -10.79
CA GLU A 99 1.03 10.10 -10.66
C GLU A 99 1.33 9.39 -9.33
N ALA A 100 0.73 9.83 -8.22
CA ALA A 100 0.85 9.16 -6.94
C ALA A 100 0.32 7.71 -6.99
N ALA A 101 -0.84 7.48 -7.60
CA ALA A 101 -1.41 6.15 -7.79
C ALA A 101 -0.49 5.25 -8.64
N ARG A 102 0.05 5.79 -9.74
CA ARG A 102 1.01 5.08 -10.60
C ARG A 102 2.25 4.65 -9.82
N LYS A 103 2.89 5.58 -9.11
CA LYS A 103 4.10 5.30 -8.31
C LYS A 103 3.83 4.32 -7.19
N ARG A 104 2.68 4.42 -6.50
CA ARG A 104 2.24 3.44 -5.51
C ARG A 104 2.16 2.03 -6.10
N ASN A 105 1.54 1.89 -7.25
CA ASN A 105 1.35 0.60 -7.90
C ASN A 105 2.69 -0.02 -8.38
N ILE A 106 3.63 0.80 -8.83
CA ILE A 106 5.00 0.36 -9.16
C ILE A 106 5.71 -0.13 -7.88
N LYS A 107 5.65 0.66 -6.79
CA LYS A 107 6.23 0.30 -5.49
C LYS A 107 5.69 -1.03 -4.98
N ILE A 108 4.37 -1.23 -5.02
CA ILE A 108 3.71 -2.49 -4.63
C ILE A 108 4.24 -3.66 -5.46
N SER A 109 4.32 -3.50 -6.78
CA SER A 109 4.82 -4.55 -7.68
C SER A 109 6.28 -4.88 -7.44
N TYR A 110 7.12 -3.84 -7.29
CA TYR A 110 8.56 -3.99 -7.10
C TYR A 110 8.89 -4.70 -5.78
N LEU A 111 8.19 -4.34 -4.71
CA LEU A 111 8.41 -4.88 -3.38
C LEU A 111 7.68 -6.21 -3.13
N GLY A 112 6.93 -6.72 -4.10
CA GLY A 112 6.15 -7.94 -3.95
C GLY A 112 5.08 -7.86 -2.86
N LEU A 113 4.56 -6.66 -2.57
CA LEU A 113 3.56 -6.47 -1.53
C LEU A 113 2.21 -7.02 -1.98
N ASP A 114 1.53 -7.73 -1.08
CA ASP A 114 0.18 -8.28 -1.32
C ASP A 114 -0.89 -7.21 -1.09
N TYR A 115 -0.74 -6.05 -1.77
CA TYR A 115 -1.74 -5.00 -1.81
C TYR A 115 -2.35 -4.90 -3.20
N MET A 116 -3.67 -4.71 -3.24
CA MET A 116 -4.35 -4.43 -4.49
C MET A 116 -3.85 -3.12 -5.11
N LYS A 117 -3.73 -3.14 -6.43
CA LYS A 117 -3.35 -1.97 -7.24
C LYS A 117 -4.62 -1.27 -7.69
N TYR A 118 -4.64 0.05 -7.53
CA TYR A 118 -5.79 0.89 -7.90
C TYR A 118 -5.34 2.08 -8.74
N SER A 119 -6.18 2.49 -9.68
CA SER A 119 -6.05 3.79 -10.31
C SER A 119 -6.54 4.91 -9.38
N TYR A 120 -6.18 6.16 -9.71
CA TYR A 120 -6.71 7.31 -8.98
C TYR A 120 -8.23 7.46 -9.18
N ASP A 121 -8.75 7.11 -10.36
CA ASP A 121 -10.20 7.08 -10.62
C ASP A 121 -10.93 6.07 -9.73
N GLU A 122 -10.33 4.89 -9.50
CA GLU A 122 -10.92 3.89 -8.59
C GLU A 122 -10.88 4.34 -7.14
N PHE A 123 -9.83 5.06 -6.71
CA PHE A 123 -9.76 5.71 -5.40
C PHE A 123 -10.90 6.72 -5.22
N ILE A 124 -11.11 7.60 -6.20
CA ILE A 124 -12.20 8.58 -6.20
C ILE A 124 -13.55 7.88 -6.23
N LEU A 125 -13.74 6.88 -7.10
CA LEU A 125 -14.99 6.15 -7.23
C LEU A 125 -15.38 5.44 -5.94
N LEU A 126 -14.44 4.73 -5.30
CA LEU A 126 -14.69 4.07 -4.02
C LEU A 126 -15.08 5.07 -2.92
N SER A 127 -14.41 6.25 -2.89
CA SER A 127 -14.77 7.34 -1.98
C SER A 127 -16.22 7.83 -2.20
N LYS A 128 -16.64 7.91 -3.45
CA LYS A 128 -18.02 8.28 -3.82
C LYS A 128 -19.04 7.20 -3.44
N VAL A 129 -18.72 5.93 -3.60
CA VAL A 129 -19.56 4.82 -3.14
C VAL A 129 -19.77 4.89 -1.64
N ILE A 130 -18.67 5.02 -0.87
CA ILE A 130 -18.75 5.16 0.59
C ILE A 130 -19.58 6.39 0.98
N CYS A 131 -19.40 7.51 0.29
CA CYS A 131 -20.17 8.74 0.53
C CYS A 131 -21.68 8.55 0.22
N SER A 132 -22.02 7.80 -0.82
CA SER A 132 -23.39 7.47 -1.17
C SER A 132 -24.09 6.62 -0.11
N GLU A 133 -23.42 5.59 0.36
CA GLU A 133 -24.01 4.55 1.21
C GLU A 133 -23.90 4.86 2.72
N ALA A 134 -22.84 5.58 3.12
CA ALA A 134 -22.52 5.88 4.52
C ALA A 134 -21.97 7.29 4.71
N GLY A 135 -22.37 8.27 3.90
CA GLY A 135 -21.80 9.62 3.87
C GLY A 135 -22.13 10.51 5.06
N SER A 136 -23.16 10.18 5.84
CA SER A 136 -23.55 10.98 7.00
C SER A 136 -22.38 11.20 7.97
N SER A 137 -22.21 12.46 8.43
CA SER A 137 -21.04 12.86 9.22
C SER A 137 -20.97 12.18 10.60
N TRP A 138 -22.12 11.78 11.15
CA TRP A 138 -22.22 11.11 12.44
C TRP A 138 -21.96 9.60 12.40
N LEU A 139 -21.92 8.99 11.20
CA LEU A 139 -21.61 7.55 11.10
C LEU A 139 -20.14 7.30 11.37
N PRO A 140 -19.82 6.24 12.16
CA PRO A 140 -18.45 5.90 12.51
C PRO A 140 -17.64 5.48 11.28
N ILE A 141 -16.33 5.68 11.35
CA ILE A 141 -15.40 5.30 10.28
C ILE A 141 -15.49 3.81 9.93
N ASP A 142 -15.69 2.95 10.92
CA ASP A 142 -15.88 1.50 10.72
C ASP A 142 -17.04 1.17 9.79
N TRP A 143 -18.15 1.90 9.88
CA TRP A 143 -19.28 1.68 8.98
C TRP A 143 -18.94 2.07 7.55
N LYS A 144 -18.26 3.23 7.39
CA LYS A 144 -17.76 3.70 6.10
C LYS A 144 -16.79 2.71 5.47
N MET A 145 -15.84 2.20 6.27
CA MET A 145 -14.90 1.17 5.84
C MET A 145 -15.61 -0.13 5.48
N ALA A 146 -16.60 -0.58 6.26
CA ALA A 146 -17.35 -1.80 5.95
C ALA A 146 -18.03 -1.74 4.58
N VAL A 147 -18.61 -0.57 4.20
CA VAL A 147 -19.17 -0.34 2.86
C VAL A 147 -18.10 -0.49 1.78
N GLY A 148 -16.97 0.18 1.92
CA GLY A 148 -15.88 0.10 0.95
C GLY A 148 -15.27 -1.30 0.86
N GLU A 149 -15.14 -1.99 2.00
CA GLU A 149 -14.60 -3.35 2.05
C GLU A 149 -15.48 -4.36 1.31
N VAL A 150 -16.80 -4.23 1.33
CA VAL A 150 -17.69 -5.06 0.51
C VAL A 150 -17.38 -4.91 -0.97
N VAL A 151 -17.10 -3.69 -1.46
CA VAL A 151 -16.68 -3.48 -2.85
C VAL A 151 -15.35 -4.20 -3.14
N LEU A 152 -14.35 -4.05 -2.26
CA LEU A 152 -13.05 -4.69 -2.42
C LEU A 152 -13.12 -6.22 -2.35
N ASN A 153 -13.94 -6.75 -1.44
CA ASN A 153 -14.19 -8.18 -1.33
C ASN A 153 -14.84 -8.75 -2.60
N ARG A 154 -15.80 -8.02 -3.19
CA ARG A 154 -16.38 -8.41 -4.50
C ARG A 154 -15.31 -8.44 -5.59
N VAL A 155 -14.44 -7.44 -5.68
CA VAL A 155 -13.32 -7.42 -6.64
C VAL A 155 -12.42 -8.65 -6.51
N ALA A 156 -12.19 -9.12 -5.28
CA ALA A 156 -11.39 -10.31 -5.00
C ALA A 156 -12.15 -11.64 -5.16
N HIS A 157 -13.49 -11.63 -5.17
CA HIS A 157 -14.31 -12.82 -5.18
C HIS A 157 -14.64 -13.29 -6.61
N PRO A 158 -14.48 -14.60 -6.94
CA PRO A 158 -14.62 -15.11 -8.31
C PRO A 158 -16.02 -14.96 -8.93
N ALA A 159 -17.06 -14.75 -8.12
CA ALA A 159 -18.44 -14.55 -8.60
C ALA A 159 -18.72 -13.11 -9.04
N PHE A 160 -17.80 -12.18 -8.90
CA PHE A 160 -17.97 -10.77 -9.23
C PHE A 160 -16.89 -10.29 -10.22
N PRO A 161 -17.10 -9.11 -10.85
CA PRO A 161 -16.06 -8.49 -11.66
C PRO A 161 -14.80 -8.17 -10.85
N ASN A 162 -13.64 -8.14 -11.52
CA ASN A 162 -12.32 -8.01 -10.90
C ASN A 162 -11.75 -6.58 -10.86
N THR A 163 -12.59 -5.56 -11.05
CA THR A 163 -12.22 -4.14 -10.89
C THR A 163 -13.28 -3.40 -10.08
N ILE A 164 -12.89 -2.36 -9.35
CA ILE A 164 -13.83 -1.51 -8.60
C ILE A 164 -14.88 -0.92 -9.56
N TYR A 165 -14.46 -0.43 -10.71
CA TYR A 165 -15.35 0.14 -11.72
C TYR A 165 -16.44 -0.86 -12.13
N ASN A 166 -16.08 -2.07 -12.51
CA ASN A 166 -17.03 -3.07 -12.99
C ASN A 166 -17.94 -3.61 -11.87
N VAL A 167 -17.46 -3.70 -10.63
CA VAL A 167 -18.27 -4.05 -9.45
C VAL A 167 -19.31 -2.97 -9.18
N VAL A 168 -18.90 -1.69 -9.19
CA VAL A 168 -19.79 -0.57 -8.87
C VAL A 168 -20.85 -0.37 -9.94
N PHE A 169 -20.50 -0.53 -11.21
CA PHE A 169 -21.45 -0.36 -12.32
C PHE A 169 -22.10 -1.65 -12.79
N GLN A 170 -21.97 -2.74 -12.04
CA GLN A 170 -22.74 -3.96 -12.28
C GLN A 170 -24.25 -3.67 -12.15
N PRO A 171 -25.09 -4.09 -13.11
CA PRO A 171 -26.53 -3.81 -13.09
C PRO A 171 -27.19 -4.21 -11.76
N GLY A 172 -27.95 -3.29 -11.18
CA GLY A 172 -28.74 -3.52 -9.97
C GLY A 172 -27.95 -3.52 -8.65
N GLN A 173 -26.65 -3.17 -8.64
CA GLN A 173 -25.85 -3.19 -7.41
C GLN A 173 -25.74 -1.82 -6.73
N TYR A 174 -25.33 -0.78 -7.44
CA TYR A 174 -25.09 0.55 -6.92
C TYR A 174 -25.75 1.62 -7.79
N ALA A 175 -25.58 2.89 -7.43
CA ALA A 175 -26.13 4.00 -8.18
C ALA A 175 -25.49 4.17 -9.58
N SER A 176 -26.12 4.96 -10.43
CA SER A 176 -25.61 5.24 -11.77
C SER A 176 -24.35 6.12 -11.78
N ALA A 177 -23.58 6.06 -12.87
CA ALA A 177 -22.41 6.92 -13.08
C ALA A 177 -22.77 8.41 -12.98
N ASN A 178 -23.93 8.83 -13.51
CA ASN A 178 -24.41 10.22 -13.41
C ASN A 178 -24.67 10.67 -11.97
N TYR A 179 -25.09 9.77 -11.10
CA TYR A 179 -25.24 10.06 -9.68
C TYR A 179 -23.86 10.29 -9.04
N TYR A 180 -22.91 9.37 -9.23
CA TYR A 180 -21.56 9.50 -8.68
C TYR A 180 -20.80 10.72 -9.21
N ALA A 181 -21.03 11.14 -10.47
CA ALA A 181 -20.42 12.34 -11.02
C ALA A 181 -20.71 13.61 -10.19
N ARG A 182 -21.85 13.65 -9.49
CA ARG A 182 -22.32 14.79 -8.69
C ARG A 182 -21.87 14.75 -7.22
N LEU A 183 -21.30 13.63 -6.77
CA LEU A 183 -20.89 13.50 -5.38
C LEU A 183 -19.50 14.08 -5.13
N SER A 184 -19.39 14.79 -4.00
CA SER A 184 -18.13 15.29 -3.43
C SER A 184 -17.90 14.60 -2.08
N PRO A 185 -17.13 13.52 -2.01
CA PRO A 185 -16.82 12.82 -0.79
C PRO A 185 -16.20 13.72 0.28
N SER A 186 -16.69 13.58 1.52
CA SER A 186 -16.12 14.25 2.69
C SER A 186 -14.77 13.60 3.08
N ALA A 187 -13.98 14.32 3.89
CA ALA A 187 -12.73 13.79 4.42
C ALA A 187 -12.90 12.40 5.05
N ALA A 188 -13.93 12.18 5.88
CA ALA A 188 -14.18 10.88 6.51
C ALA A 188 -14.47 9.74 5.52
N CYS A 189 -15.03 10.04 4.34
CA CYS A 189 -15.22 9.02 3.29
C CYS A 189 -13.90 8.70 2.57
N VAL A 190 -13.06 9.71 2.34
CA VAL A 190 -11.73 9.54 1.75
C VAL A 190 -10.79 8.83 2.73
N ASP A 191 -10.82 9.18 4.03
CA ASP A 191 -10.06 8.50 5.09
C ASP A 191 -10.39 7.00 5.14
N ALA A 192 -11.66 6.64 4.99
CA ALA A 192 -12.08 5.23 4.94
C ALA A 192 -11.43 4.48 3.77
N VAL A 193 -11.32 5.12 2.59
CA VAL A 193 -10.63 4.54 1.43
C VAL A 193 -9.13 4.41 1.68
N VAL A 194 -8.49 5.45 2.23
CA VAL A 194 -7.05 5.42 2.59
C VAL A 194 -6.77 4.25 3.53
N ASN A 195 -7.57 4.10 4.59
CA ASN A 195 -7.42 3.00 5.55
C ASN A 195 -7.55 1.62 4.88
N LEU A 196 -8.56 1.44 4.02
CA LEU A 196 -8.77 0.20 3.28
C LEU A 196 -7.63 -0.10 2.30
N MET A 197 -7.16 0.90 1.56
CA MET A 197 -6.06 0.75 0.59
C MET A 197 -4.70 0.55 1.27
N ASN A 198 -4.56 0.94 2.55
CA ASN A 198 -3.43 0.61 3.41
C ASN A 198 -3.58 -0.75 4.11
N GLY A 199 -4.57 -1.54 3.73
CA GLY A 199 -4.72 -2.91 4.21
C GLY A 199 -5.54 -3.07 5.50
N GLN A 200 -6.09 -2.00 6.07
CA GLN A 200 -7.00 -2.13 7.22
C GLN A 200 -8.30 -2.81 6.79
N ARG A 201 -8.87 -3.64 7.65
CA ARG A 201 -10.08 -4.41 7.37
C ARG A 201 -11.03 -4.38 8.57
N ILE A 202 -12.33 -4.41 8.26
CA ILE A 202 -13.42 -4.54 9.23
C ILE A 202 -13.82 -6.00 9.37
N PHE A 203 -13.69 -6.76 8.28
CA PHE A 203 -14.01 -8.18 8.23
C PHE A 203 -12.73 -9.01 8.12
N ASN A 204 -12.68 -10.13 8.83
CA ASN A 204 -11.59 -11.11 8.72
C ASN A 204 -11.90 -12.18 7.65
N ASN A 205 -12.79 -11.86 6.71
CA ASN A 205 -13.28 -12.81 5.71
C ASN A 205 -13.70 -12.09 4.43
N THR A 206 -13.05 -12.41 3.33
CA THR A 206 -13.32 -11.84 2.00
C THR A 206 -14.65 -12.29 1.38
N ASN A 207 -15.34 -13.28 1.97
CA ASN A 207 -16.68 -13.69 1.56
C ASN A 207 -17.80 -12.75 2.04
N VAL A 208 -17.49 -11.67 2.78
CA VAL A 208 -18.48 -10.64 3.14
C VAL A 208 -18.67 -9.72 1.94
N VAL A 209 -19.66 -10.01 1.10
CA VAL A 209 -19.87 -9.37 -0.20
C VAL A 209 -21.23 -8.70 -0.35
N PHE A 210 -22.12 -8.84 0.63
CA PHE A 210 -23.44 -8.21 0.61
C PHE A 210 -23.59 -7.15 1.68
N GLN A 211 -24.27 -6.06 1.32
CA GLN A 211 -24.76 -5.06 2.26
C GLN A 211 -26.19 -4.69 1.94
N ALA A 212 -27.05 -4.62 2.93
CA ALA A 212 -28.45 -4.22 2.79
C ALA A 212 -29.08 -3.83 4.13
N ASN A 213 -30.26 -3.24 4.11
CA ASN A 213 -31.08 -3.02 5.31
C ASN A 213 -31.83 -4.28 5.77
N PHE A 214 -31.62 -5.41 5.11
CA PHE A 214 -32.14 -6.72 5.46
C PHE A 214 -31.05 -7.80 5.38
N ARG A 215 -31.29 -8.93 6.06
CA ARG A 215 -30.34 -10.06 6.04
C ARG A 215 -30.45 -10.81 4.72
N GLN A 216 -29.29 -11.20 4.16
CA GLN A 216 -29.20 -11.97 2.92
C GLN A 216 -28.00 -12.93 2.95
N GLY A 217 -27.83 -13.72 1.89
CA GLY A 217 -26.73 -14.69 1.78
C GLY A 217 -26.71 -15.74 2.89
N HIS A 218 -25.53 -16.21 3.26
CA HIS A 218 -25.32 -17.30 4.20
C HIS A 218 -25.07 -16.84 5.65
N GLY A 219 -25.61 -15.68 6.03
CA GLY A 219 -25.54 -15.17 7.39
C GLY A 219 -24.92 -13.78 7.50
N VAL A 220 -25.02 -13.20 8.71
CA VAL A 220 -24.55 -11.85 9.01
C VAL A 220 -23.16 -11.92 9.62
N ALA A 221 -22.20 -11.24 9.00
CA ALA A 221 -20.85 -11.05 9.54
C ALA A 221 -20.82 -9.92 10.57
N ARG A 222 -21.47 -8.80 10.25
CA ARG A 222 -21.57 -7.63 11.13
C ARG A 222 -22.83 -6.83 10.79
N SER A 223 -23.34 -6.08 11.75
CA SER A 223 -24.39 -5.09 11.51
C SER A 223 -24.07 -3.80 12.25
N PHE A 224 -24.52 -2.69 11.67
CA PHE A 224 -24.54 -1.37 12.30
C PHE A 224 -25.97 -0.90 12.44
N TYR A 225 -26.25 -0.11 13.45
CA TYR A 225 -27.55 0.48 13.69
C TYR A 225 -27.41 1.99 13.92
N ASP A 226 -28.24 2.74 13.24
CA ASP A 226 -28.46 4.17 13.47
C ASP A 226 -29.95 4.45 13.62
N ARG A 227 -30.31 5.34 14.52
CA ARG A 227 -31.71 5.64 14.83
C ARG A 227 -32.52 6.22 13.64
N TYR A 228 -31.83 6.82 12.67
CA TYR A 228 -32.47 7.43 11.49
C TYR A 228 -32.41 6.52 10.26
N LEU A 229 -31.32 5.75 10.12
CA LEU A 229 -31.07 4.89 8.95
C LEU A 229 -31.49 3.44 9.18
N GLY A 230 -31.72 3.05 10.45
CA GLY A 230 -32.02 1.66 10.81
C GLY A 230 -30.78 0.78 10.79
N TYR A 231 -30.99 -0.51 10.51
CA TYR A 231 -29.92 -1.47 10.39
C TYR A 231 -29.34 -1.52 8.99
N THR A 232 -28.00 -1.64 8.92
CA THR A 232 -27.29 -2.15 7.76
C THR A 232 -26.60 -3.45 8.13
N TYR A 233 -26.89 -4.52 7.40
CA TYR A 233 -26.31 -5.83 7.57
C TYR A 233 -25.26 -6.08 6.50
N PHE A 234 -24.11 -6.59 6.94
CA PHE A 234 -23.02 -7.05 6.09
C PHE A 234 -22.98 -8.56 6.15
N CYS A 235 -23.15 -9.21 5.00
CA CYS A 235 -23.48 -10.64 4.95
C CYS A 235 -22.50 -11.40 4.04
N TYR A 236 -22.36 -12.70 4.34
CA TYR A 236 -21.58 -13.64 3.56
C TYR A 236 -22.26 -14.00 2.24
N TYR A 237 -21.42 -14.31 1.23
CA TYR A 237 -21.85 -14.86 -0.05
C TYR A 237 -22.65 -16.14 0.11
#